data_950ea5588e6efbc8cfc71e80f171166d
#
_entry.id   950ea5588e6efbc8cfc71e80f171166d
#
_cell.length_a   1.000
_cell.length_b   1.000
_cell.length_c   1.000
_cell.angle_alpha   90.00
_cell.angle_beta   90.00
_cell.angle_gamma   90.00
#
_symmetry.space_group_name_H-M   'P 1'
#
loop_
_entity.id
_entity.type
_entity.pdbx_description
1 polymer ?
#
loop_
_entity_poly.entity_id
_entity_poly.type
_entity_poly.pdbx_seq_one_letter_code
_entity_poly.pdbx_strand_id
1 'polypeptide(L)'
;MNSQLQQEGFVLTNLDTVVNWAKTGSIWTFAFGLSCCTAEMMHAAAARYDMARLGVEFRASPRQADLLIVAGAVSNKMAPALRRAYEQMAEPRWVLSLGACANGGGCYHDSYAVVRGCDRIVPVDVYVPGCPPTPEALLYGSAQLQQKIRCSKTSAGS
;
A
#
# COMPACT_ATOMS: atom_id res chain seq x y z
N MET A 1 22.48 21.91 22.58
CA MET A 1 21.92 23.08 21.86
C MET A 1 20.43 22.94 21.54
N ASN A 2 19.83 21.74 21.64
CA ASN A 2 18.41 21.51 21.32
C ASN A 2 17.40 21.73 22.46
N SER A 3 17.82 21.75 23.72
CA SER A 3 16.91 21.83 24.87
C SER A 3 16.35 23.23 25.16
N GLN A 4 17.07 24.28 24.78
CA GLN A 4 16.59 25.65 25.02
C GLN A 4 15.55 26.10 23.99
N LEU A 5 15.65 25.65 22.74
CA LEU A 5 14.70 26.02 21.70
C LEU A 5 13.33 25.34 21.87
N GLN A 6 13.23 24.23 22.61
CA GLN A 6 11.96 23.59 22.96
C GLN A 6 11.14 24.39 23.98
N GLN A 7 11.76 25.24 24.78
CA GLN A 7 11.06 26.07 25.76
C GLN A 7 10.37 27.29 25.12
N GLU A 8 10.78 27.68 23.91
CA GLU A 8 10.19 28.81 23.18
C GLU A 8 9.12 28.42 22.15
N GLY A 9 8.64 27.17 22.16
CA GLY A 9 7.58 26.70 21.25
C GLY A 9 8.05 26.41 19.82
N PHE A 10 9.36 26.39 19.55
CA PHE A 10 9.92 26.01 18.26
C PHE A 10 10.31 24.53 18.23
N VAL A 11 9.87 23.81 17.22
CA VAL A 11 10.28 22.43 16.97
C VAL A 11 11.25 22.41 15.80
N LEU A 12 12.51 22.11 16.08
CA LEU A 12 13.50 21.86 15.04
C LEU A 12 13.37 20.41 14.56
N THR A 13 13.00 20.23 13.31
CA THR A 13 12.87 18.91 12.67
C THR A 13 13.59 18.90 11.32
N ASN A 14 14.01 17.72 10.88
CA ASN A 14 14.59 17.56 9.57
C ASN A 14 13.53 17.67 8.48
N LEU A 15 13.88 18.22 7.33
CA LEU A 15 12.98 18.34 6.17
C LEU A 15 12.39 16.99 5.79
N ASP A 16 13.20 15.92 5.81
CA ASP A 16 12.76 14.55 5.56
C ASP A 16 11.62 14.09 6.46
N THR A 17 11.68 14.46 7.74
CA THR A 17 10.64 14.12 8.72
C THR A 17 9.31 14.80 8.37
N VAL A 18 9.36 16.07 7.96
CA VAL A 18 8.16 16.82 7.55
C VAL A 18 7.57 16.25 6.26
N VAL A 19 8.40 15.96 5.27
CA VAL A 19 7.98 15.38 4.00
C VAL A 19 7.38 13.98 4.21
N ASN A 20 8.00 13.13 5.02
CA ASN A 20 7.47 11.80 5.32
C ASN A 20 6.18 11.87 6.14
N TRP A 21 6.06 12.82 7.06
CA TRP A 21 4.80 13.07 7.78
C TRP A 21 3.68 13.46 6.81
N ALA A 22 3.93 14.37 5.88
CA ALA A 22 2.96 14.78 4.87
C ALA A 22 2.55 13.61 3.97
N LYS A 23 3.51 12.79 3.49
CA LYS A 23 3.24 11.59 2.68
C LYS A 23 2.36 10.56 3.41
N THR A 24 2.60 10.36 4.71
CA THR A 24 1.82 9.39 5.49
C THR A 24 0.40 9.86 5.81
N GLY A 25 0.16 11.17 5.82
CA GLY A 25 -1.16 11.76 6.04
C GLY A 25 -2.08 11.76 4.82
N SER A 26 -1.54 11.50 3.62
CA SER A 26 -2.32 11.47 2.38
C SER A 26 -1.72 10.43 1.42
N ILE A 27 -2.20 9.20 1.54
CA ILE A 27 -1.83 8.08 0.67
C ILE A 27 -2.98 7.78 -0.28
N TRP A 28 -2.78 8.08 -1.55
CA TRP A 28 -3.77 7.79 -2.57
C TRP A 28 -3.55 6.38 -3.11
N THR A 29 -4.59 5.59 -3.09
CA THR A 29 -4.51 4.15 -3.34
C THR A 29 -5.19 3.77 -4.65
N PHE A 30 -4.49 3.03 -5.50
CA PHE A 30 -5.08 2.34 -6.62
C PHE A 30 -5.35 0.87 -6.27
N ALA A 31 -6.62 0.47 -6.35
CA ALA A 31 -7.05 -0.88 -6.06
C ALA A 31 -6.99 -1.77 -7.29
N PHE A 32 -6.15 -2.81 -7.26
CA PHE A 32 -6.13 -3.87 -8.25
C PHE A 32 -6.86 -5.11 -7.70
N GLY A 33 -8.19 -5.05 -7.75
CA GLY A 33 -9.08 -6.06 -7.18
C GLY A 33 -9.40 -7.17 -8.17
N LEU A 34 -9.06 -8.43 -7.83
CA LEU A 34 -9.19 -9.58 -8.72
C LEU A 34 -10.09 -10.69 -8.18
N SER A 35 -10.34 -10.76 -6.85
CA SER A 35 -11.15 -11.82 -6.25
C SER A 35 -11.77 -11.39 -4.92
N CYS A 36 -12.15 -12.34 -4.06
CA CYS A 36 -12.88 -12.11 -2.80
C CYS A 36 -12.22 -11.09 -1.84
N CYS A 37 -10.89 -10.97 -1.85
CA CYS A 37 -10.19 -9.95 -1.04
C CYS A 37 -10.60 -8.51 -1.40
N THR A 38 -11.11 -8.30 -2.61
CA THR A 38 -11.63 -7.00 -3.06
C THR A 38 -12.86 -6.58 -2.25
N ALA A 39 -13.74 -7.52 -1.91
CA ALA A 39 -14.94 -7.24 -1.11
C ALA A 39 -14.55 -6.73 0.29
N GLU A 40 -13.56 -7.35 0.93
CA GLU A 40 -13.05 -6.91 2.24
C GLU A 40 -12.33 -5.55 2.15
N MET A 41 -11.62 -5.31 1.05
CA MET A 41 -11.01 -4.01 0.78
C MET A 41 -12.07 -2.92 0.61
N MET A 42 -13.16 -3.18 -0.11
CA MET A 42 -14.30 -2.25 -0.22
C MET A 42 -14.98 -2.03 1.13
N HIS A 43 -15.09 -3.09 1.95
CA HIS A 43 -15.63 -2.99 3.30
C HIS A 43 -14.76 -2.12 4.21
N ALA A 44 -13.43 -2.18 4.08
CA ALA A 44 -12.51 -1.30 4.80
C ALA A 44 -12.68 0.18 4.42
N ALA A 45 -13.08 0.47 3.18
CA ALA A 45 -13.41 1.82 2.72
C ALA A 45 -14.79 2.30 3.16
N ALA A 46 -15.68 1.37 3.55
CA ALA A 46 -17.04 1.71 3.96
C ALA A 46 -17.08 2.44 5.31
N ALA A 47 -18.23 3.06 5.62
CA ALA A 47 -18.41 3.95 6.77
C ALA A 47 -18.06 3.33 8.13
N ARG A 48 -18.15 1.99 8.28
CA ARG A 48 -17.79 1.31 9.54
C ARG A 48 -16.31 1.44 9.89
N TYR A 49 -15.44 1.31 8.89
CA TYR A 49 -13.97 1.31 9.08
C TYR A 49 -13.32 2.61 8.65
N ASP A 50 -13.86 3.22 7.59
CA ASP A 50 -13.51 4.55 7.11
C ASP A 50 -11.97 4.75 6.98
N MET A 51 -11.35 4.02 6.05
CA MET A 51 -9.92 4.15 5.76
C MET A 51 -9.50 5.59 5.42
N ALA A 52 -10.43 6.39 4.86
CA ALA A 52 -10.14 7.77 4.47
C ALA A 52 -9.72 8.64 5.67
N ARG A 53 -10.29 8.41 6.87
CA ARG A 53 -9.88 9.11 8.10
C ARG A 53 -8.43 8.82 8.52
N LEU A 54 -7.87 7.70 8.06
CA LEU A 54 -6.47 7.34 8.27
C LEU A 54 -5.54 7.90 7.19
N GLY A 55 -6.08 8.72 6.29
CA GLY A 55 -5.34 9.31 5.18
C GLY A 55 -5.14 8.36 3.98
N VAL A 56 -5.89 7.27 3.90
CA VAL A 56 -5.82 6.30 2.80
C VAL A 56 -7.10 6.38 1.98
N GLU A 57 -7.01 6.92 0.77
CA GLU A 57 -8.15 7.20 -0.10
C GLU A 57 -8.01 6.47 -1.44
N PHE A 58 -9.10 5.87 -1.94
CA PHE A 58 -9.10 5.16 -3.23
C PHE A 58 -9.22 6.11 -4.42
N ARG A 59 -8.40 5.89 -5.44
CA ARG A 59 -8.41 6.62 -6.70
C ARG A 59 -8.59 5.68 -7.89
N ALA A 60 -9.30 6.16 -8.90
CA ALA A 60 -9.62 5.35 -10.10
C ALA A 60 -8.46 5.21 -11.09
N SER A 61 -7.42 6.05 -10.98
CA SER A 61 -6.30 6.07 -11.91
C SER A 61 -4.98 5.76 -11.21
N PRO A 62 -4.13 4.87 -11.78
CA PRO A 62 -2.81 4.61 -11.24
C PRO A 62 -1.89 5.83 -11.25
N ARG A 63 -2.10 6.77 -12.18
CA ARG A 63 -1.32 8.03 -12.27
C ARG A 63 -1.56 8.99 -11.10
N GLN A 64 -2.67 8.83 -10.38
CA GLN A 64 -3.03 9.65 -9.22
C GLN A 64 -2.73 8.93 -7.90
N ALA A 65 -2.20 7.72 -7.96
CA ALA A 65 -2.03 6.89 -6.78
C ALA A 65 -0.55 6.72 -6.41
N ASP A 66 -0.31 6.68 -5.10
CA ASP A 66 1.00 6.44 -4.50
C ASP A 66 1.13 4.98 -4.01
N LEU A 67 -0.01 4.35 -3.67
CA LEU A 67 -0.09 2.98 -3.18
C LEU A 67 -0.88 2.10 -4.15
N LEU A 68 -0.30 0.97 -4.53
CA LEU A 68 -0.98 -0.09 -5.25
C LEU A 68 -1.38 -1.20 -4.28
N ILE A 69 -2.67 -1.49 -4.15
CA ILE A 69 -3.16 -2.67 -3.41
C ILE A 69 -3.52 -3.77 -4.41
N VAL A 70 -2.81 -4.89 -4.34
CA VAL A 70 -3.10 -6.08 -5.14
C VAL A 70 -3.93 -7.03 -4.29
N ALA A 71 -5.22 -7.17 -4.62
CA ALA A 71 -6.19 -7.94 -3.85
C ALA A 71 -6.67 -9.16 -4.63
N GLY A 72 -6.19 -10.35 -4.25
CA GLY A 72 -6.64 -11.63 -4.82
C GLY A 72 -5.65 -12.30 -5.78
N ALA A 73 -6.12 -13.34 -6.47
CA ALA A 73 -5.30 -14.17 -7.34
C ALA A 73 -4.96 -13.45 -8.66
N VAL A 74 -3.68 -13.32 -8.95
CA VAL A 74 -3.18 -12.74 -10.20
C VAL A 74 -3.00 -13.84 -11.23
N SER A 75 -3.80 -13.81 -12.30
CA SER A 75 -3.62 -14.74 -13.42
C SER A 75 -2.47 -14.30 -14.33
N ASN A 76 -1.88 -15.27 -15.06
CA ASN A 76 -0.83 -15.00 -16.03
C ASN A 76 -1.26 -14.00 -17.11
N LYS A 77 -2.57 -13.98 -17.45
CA LYS A 77 -3.14 -13.02 -18.42
C LYS A 77 -3.24 -11.60 -17.85
N MET A 78 -3.45 -11.46 -16.53
CA MET A 78 -3.53 -10.16 -15.85
C MET A 78 -2.18 -9.62 -15.38
N ALA A 79 -1.15 -10.46 -15.31
CA ALA A 79 0.18 -10.05 -14.89
C ALA A 79 0.77 -8.87 -15.70
N PRO A 80 0.65 -8.82 -17.05
CA PRO A 80 1.10 -7.68 -17.82
C PRO A 80 0.30 -6.40 -17.54
N ALA A 81 -1.01 -6.53 -17.19
CA ALA A 81 -1.83 -5.37 -16.83
C ALA A 81 -1.41 -4.80 -15.47
N LEU A 82 -1.14 -5.67 -14.48
CA LEU A 82 -0.62 -5.28 -13.18
C LEU A 82 0.72 -4.54 -13.32
N ARG A 83 1.63 -5.08 -14.13
CA ARG A 83 2.93 -4.45 -14.39
C ARG A 83 2.78 -3.07 -15.01
N ARG A 84 1.93 -2.92 -16.02
CA ARG A 84 1.65 -1.61 -16.64
C ARG A 84 1.02 -0.62 -15.67
N ALA A 85 0.09 -1.07 -14.81
CA ALA A 85 -0.50 -0.21 -13.79
C ALA A 85 0.57 0.32 -12.81
N TYR A 86 1.47 -0.55 -12.37
CA TYR A 86 2.59 -0.18 -11.50
C TYR A 86 3.55 0.82 -12.19
N GLU A 87 3.88 0.62 -13.46
CA GLU A 87 4.77 1.51 -14.22
C GLU A 87 4.15 2.89 -14.48
N GLN A 88 2.81 2.99 -14.50
CA GLN A 88 2.10 4.26 -14.65
C GLN A 88 2.02 5.09 -13.38
N MET A 89 2.33 4.50 -12.22
CA MET A 89 2.36 5.24 -10.95
C MET A 89 3.59 6.12 -10.87
N ALA A 90 3.40 7.32 -10.32
CA ALA A 90 4.51 8.24 -10.05
C ALA A 90 5.37 7.74 -8.87
N GLU A 91 6.63 8.13 -8.83
CA GLU A 91 7.48 7.90 -7.67
C GLU A 91 7.34 9.05 -6.65
N PRO A 92 7.36 8.75 -5.35
CA PRO A 92 7.52 7.45 -4.70
C PRO A 92 6.25 6.61 -4.74
N ARG A 93 6.38 5.31 -4.97
CA ARG A 93 5.27 4.35 -5.08
C ARG A 93 5.50 3.14 -4.19
N TRP A 94 4.42 2.63 -3.61
CA TRP A 94 4.45 1.48 -2.72
C TRP A 94 3.45 0.43 -3.17
N VAL A 95 3.69 -0.82 -2.78
CA VAL A 95 2.83 -1.96 -3.13
C VAL A 95 2.47 -2.74 -1.86
N LEU A 96 1.16 -2.95 -1.67
CA LEU A 96 0.60 -3.78 -0.62
C LEU A 96 -0.06 -5.01 -1.23
N SER A 97 0.40 -6.19 -0.83
CA SER A 97 -0.19 -7.47 -1.25
C SER A 97 -1.23 -7.93 -0.25
N LEU A 98 -2.49 -8.09 -0.68
CA LEU A 98 -3.62 -8.42 0.17
C LEU A 98 -4.13 -9.82 -0.09
N GLY A 99 -4.01 -10.67 0.93
CA GLY A 99 -4.52 -12.03 0.95
C GLY A 99 -3.55 -13.09 0.44
N ALA A 100 -3.80 -14.34 0.81
CA ALA A 100 -2.94 -15.47 0.51
C ALA A 100 -2.71 -15.68 -0.99
N CYS A 101 -3.73 -15.39 -1.82
CA CYS A 101 -3.63 -15.54 -3.28
C CYS A 101 -2.64 -14.53 -3.89
N ALA A 102 -2.66 -13.27 -3.46
CA ALA A 102 -1.71 -12.25 -3.92
C ALA A 102 -0.31 -12.51 -3.36
N ASN A 103 -0.22 -12.97 -2.11
CA ASN A 103 1.06 -13.21 -1.42
C ASN A 103 1.86 -14.37 -2.01
N GLY A 104 1.19 -15.48 -2.34
CA GLY A 104 1.89 -16.68 -2.78
C GLY A 104 1.08 -17.62 -3.67
N GLY A 105 -0.04 -17.16 -4.27
CA GLY A 105 -0.93 -18.00 -5.06
C GLY A 105 -2.04 -18.68 -4.25
N GLY A 106 -1.92 -18.76 -2.93
CA GLY A 106 -2.95 -19.34 -2.04
C GLY A 106 -3.40 -20.75 -2.45
N CYS A 107 -4.71 -20.98 -2.51
CA CYS A 107 -5.30 -22.26 -2.95
C CYS A 107 -4.96 -22.62 -4.42
N TYR A 108 -4.52 -21.65 -5.22
CA TYR A 108 -4.20 -21.83 -6.64
C TYR A 108 -2.69 -21.87 -6.91
N HIS A 109 -1.89 -22.14 -5.87
CA HIS A 109 -0.42 -22.12 -5.96
C HIS A 109 0.12 -23.04 -7.08
N ASP A 110 -0.46 -24.21 -7.26
CA ASP A 110 -0.05 -25.20 -8.27
C ASP A 110 -0.77 -25.05 -9.62
N SER A 111 -1.61 -24.02 -9.76
CA SER A 111 -2.30 -23.75 -11.03
C SER A 111 -1.35 -23.19 -12.07
N TYR A 112 -1.44 -23.72 -13.30
CA TYR A 112 -0.69 -23.19 -14.45
C TYR A 112 -1.14 -21.78 -14.88
N ALA A 113 -2.35 -21.37 -14.50
CA ALA A 113 -2.95 -20.10 -14.92
C ALA A 113 -2.69 -18.94 -13.95
N VAL A 114 -2.22 -19.23 -12.73
CA VAL A 114 -2.05 -18.23 -11.65
C VAL A 114 -0.58 -18.01 -11.34
N VAL A 115 -0.20 -16.76 -11.14
CA VAL A 115 1.14 -16.37 -10.73
C VAL A 115 1.32 -16.70 -9.24
N ARG A 116 2.40 -17.35 -8.88
CA ARG A 116 2.73 -17.74 -7.50
C ARG A 116 3.28 -16.56 -6.69
N GLY A 117 2.45 -15.55 -6.46
CA GLY A 117 2.78 -14.32 -5.75
C GLY A 117 2.97 -13.11 -6.67
N CYS A 118 2.41 -11.97 -6.27
CA CYS A 118 2.52 -10.72 -7.03
C CYS A 118 3.93 -10.12 -6.97
N ASP A 119 4.76 -10.53 -6.00
CA ASP A 119 6.16 -10.15 -5.84
C ASP A 119 7.04 -10.54 -7.05
N ARG A 120 6.59 -11.53 -7.83
CA ARG A 120 7.24 -11.91 -9.10
C ARG A 120 7.03 -10.91 -10.24
N ILE A 121 6.05 -10.01 -10.07
CA ILE A 121 5.66 -9.04 -11.10
C ILE A 121 6.08 -7.63 -10.68
N VAL A 122 5.78 -7.26 -9.42
CA VAL A 122 6.06 -5.93 -8.84
C VAL A 122 6.68 -6.08 -7.45
N PRO A 123 7.58 -5.17 -7.04
CA PRO A 123 8.15 -5.22 -5.69
C PRO A 123 7.05 -4.96 -4.66
N VAL A 124 6.99 -5.78 -3.61
CA VAL A 124 6.00 -5.68 -2.54
C VAL A 124 6.62 -5.10 -1.28
N ASP A 125 5.98 -4.09 -0.71
CA ASP A 125 6.44 -3.42 0.51
C ASP A 125 5.85 -4.03 1.78
N VAL A 126 4.57 -4.41 1.73
CA VAL A 126 3.84 -4.97 2.86
C VAL A 126 2.96 -6.13 2.39
N TYR A 127 2.97 -7.21 3.15
CA TYR A 127 2.12 -8.37 2.95
C TYR A 127 1.06 -8.46 4.03
N VAL A 128 -0.21 -8.60 3.64
CA VAL A 128 -1.33 -8.82 4.55
C VAL A 128 -1.85 -10.23 4.34
N PRO A 129 -1.65 -11.14 5.32
CA PRO A 129 -2.12 -12.53 5.21
C PRO A 129 -3.64 -12.62 5.47
N GLY A 130 -4.26 -13.67 4.96
CA GLY A 130 -5.68 -14.00 5.15
C GLY A 130 -6.32 -14.57 3.88
N CYS A 131 -7.48 -15.22 4.02
CA CYS A 131 -8.21 -15.77 2.88
C CYS A 131 -9.74 -15.74 3.10
N PRO A 132 -10.37 -14.58 2.88
CA PRO A 132 -9.83 -13.24 2.74
C PRO A 132 -9.33 -12.68 4.10
N PRO A 133 -8.43 -11.70 4.09
CA PRO A 133 -8.06 -10.98 5.31
C PRO A 133 -9.21 -10.09 5.75
N THR A 134 -9.34 -9.87 7.05
CA THR A 134 -10.35 -8.95 7.58
C THR A 134 -10.03 -7.49 7.25
N PRO A 135 -11.02 -6.58 7.26
CA PRO A 135 -10.76 -5.15 7.07
C PRO A 135 -9.76 -4.58 8.08
N GLU A 136 -9.80 -5.04 9.33
CA GLU A 136 -8.85 -4.65 10.37
C GLU A 136 -7.40 -5.05 10.03
N ALA A 137 -7.21 -6.22 9.41
CA ALA A 137 -5.89 -6.66 8.95
C ALA A 137 -5.36 -5.75 7.84
N LEU A 138 -6.22 -5.27 6.93
CA LEU A 138 -5.85 -4.29 5.91
C LEU A 138 -5.50 -2.93 6.53
N LEU A 139 -6.28 -2.46 7.51
CA LEU A 139 -5.96 -1.23 8.25
C LEU A 139 -4.62 -1.33 8.96
N TYR A 140 -4.35 -2.46 9.58
CA TYR A 140 -3.05 -2.73 10.21
C TYR A 140 -1.91 -2.75 9.19
N GLY A 141 -2.09 -3.39 8.03
CA GLY A 141 -1.13 -3.36 6.92
C GLY A 141 -0.85 -1.95 6.41
N SER A 142 -1.89 -1.12 6.32
CA SER A 142 -1.75 0.29 5.94
C SER A 142 -0.96 1.09 7.00
N ALA A 143 -1.19 0.85 8.29
CA ALA A 143 -0.44 1.46 9.38
C ALA A 143 1.04 1.02 9.37
N GLN A 144 1.33 -0.23 9.07
CA GLN A 144 2.70 -0.75 8.89
C GLN A 144 3.40 -0.03 7.74
N LEU A 145 2.71 0.19 6.62
CA LEU A 145 3.25 0.93 5.50
C LEU A 145 3.55 2.39 5.90
N GLN A 146 2.62 3.05 6.58
CA GLN A 146 2.84 4.43 7.08
C GLN A 146 4.06 4.51 8.00
N GLN A 147 4.25 3.52 8.88
CA GLN A 147 5.43 3.45 9.73
C GLN A 147 6.72 3.27 8.91
N LYS A 148 6.69 2.39 7.89
CA LYS A 148 7.82 2.20 6.96
C LYS A 148 8.20 3.50 6.25
N ILE A 149 7.21 4.26 5.77
CA ILE A 149 7.42 5.55 5.11
C ILE A 149 8.03 6.58 6.09
N ARG A 150 7.53 6.65 7.33
CA ARG A 150 8.07 7.58 8.36
C ARG A 150 9.52 7.30 8.67
N CYS A 151 9.93 6.04 8.69
CA CYS A 151 11.30 5.63 8.98
C CYS A 151 12.22 5.67 7.75
N SER A 152 11.69 5.84 6.54
CA SER A 152 12.50 5.92 5.32
C SER A 152 13.25 7.26 5.27
N LYS A 153 14.53 7.21 4.89
CA LYS A 153 15.23 8.43 4.48
C LYS A 153 14.68 8.83 3.12
N THR A 154 14.25 10.08 2.98
CA THR A 154 13.87 10.60 1.67
C THR A 154 15.14 10.61 0.82
N SER A 155 15.20 9.78 -0.22
CA SER A 155 16.26 9.86 -1.21
C SER A 155 16.02 11.15 -2.03
N ALA A 156 16.40 12.27 -1.47
CA ALA A 156 16.53 13.50 -2.22
C ALA A 156 17.84 13.39 -3.02
N GLY A 157 17.73 12.96 -4.26
CA GLY A 157 18.81 13.08 -5.23
C GLY A 157 19.49 11.75 -5.60
N SER A 158 19.04 11.10 -6.62
CA SER A 158 19.86 10.42 -7.61
C SER A 158 19.39 10.88 -8.98
#